data_a39d795b3f59e4b4a065cdcca652934a
#
_entry.id   a39d795b3f59e4b4a065cdcca652934a
#
_cell.length_a   1.000
_cell.length_b   1.000
_cell.length_c   1.000
_cell.angle_alpha   90.00
_cell.angle_beta   90.00
_cell.angle_gamma   90.00
#
_symmetry.space_group_name_H-M   'P 1'
#
loop_
_entity.id
_entity.type
_entity.pdbx_description
1 polymer ?
#
loop_
_entity_poly.entity_id
_entity_poly.type
_entity_poly.pdbx_seq_one_letter_code
_entity_poly.pdbx_strand_id
1 'polypeptide(L)' 'MARILVIIEKGENSYGAYSPDVPGCVAVGDTRAEVEERMREALWFHLQMMREENLPLPEPQNVAEYMDIPLSA' A
#
# COMPACT_ATOMS: atom_id res chain seq x y z
N MET A 1 -6.96 13.88 6.85
CA MET A 1 -6.29 12.57 6.90
C MET A 1 -6.45 11.86 5.58
N ALA A 2 -5.37 11.37 5.00
CA ALA A 2 -5.43 10.64 3.73
C ALA A 2 -5.66 9.15 4.00
N ARG A 3 -6.45 8.53 3.14
CA ARG A 3 -6.73 7.10 3.23
C ARG A 3 -6.21 6.45 1.96
N ILE A 4 -5.18 5.62 2.07
CA ILE A 4 -4.49 5.03 0.94
C ILE A 4 -4.62 3.50 0.98
N LEU A 5 -4.99 2.92 -0.14
CA LEU A 5 -5.05 1.47 -0.27
C LEU A 5 -3.64 0.90 -0.36
N VAL A 6 -3.35 -0.08 0.47
CA VAL A 6 -2.06 -0.78 0.49
C VAL A 6 -2.30 -2.27 0.29
N ILE A 7 -1.54 -2.87 -0.60
CA ILE A 7 -1.55 -4.31 -0.82
C ILE A 7 -0.31 -4.90 -0.17
N ILE A 8 -0.52 -5.90 0.67
CA ILE A 8 0.57 -6.60 1.35
C ILE A 8 0.65 -8.01 0.79
N GLU A 9 1.82 -8.35 0.28
CA GLU A 9 2.07 -9.66 -0.30
C GLU A 9 3.04 -10.45 0.58
N LYS A 10 2.72 -11.70 0.83
CA LYS A 10 3.58 -12.59 1.59
C LYS A 10 4.45 -13.40 0.62
N GLY A 11 5.77 -13.23 0.73
CA GLY A 11 6.73 -14.05 0.02
C GLY A 11 7.19 -15.23 0.87
N GLU A 12 8.21 -15.96 0.41
CA GLU A 12 8.73 -17.11 1.16
C GLU A 12 9.36 -16.71 2.48
N ASN A 13 10.14 -15.65 2.49
CA ASN A 13 10.90 -15.24 3.66
C ASN A 13 10.65 -13.81 4.11
N SER A 14 9.73 -13.13 3.46
CA SER A 14 9.51 -11.71 3.75
C SER A 14 8.13 -11.28 3.29
N TYR A 15 7.81 -10.03 3.59
CA TYR A 15 6.58 -9.40 3.15
C TYR A 15 6.92 -8.18 2.31
N GLY A 16 6.12 -7.90 1.30
CA GLY A 16 6.23 -6.69 0.51
C GLY A 16 4.93 -5.90 0.56
N ALA A 17 5.02 -4.61 0.36
CA ALA A 17 3.83 -3.75 0.29
C ALA A 17 3.97 -2.74 -0.83
N TYR A 18 2.85 -2.41 -1.44
CA TYR A 18 2.78 -1.36 -2.46
C TYR A 18 1.38 -0.76 -2.46
N SER A 19 1.24 0.37 -3.11
CA SER A 19 -0.06 1.01 -3.25
C SER A 19 -0.40 1.19 -4.72
N PRO A 20 -1.54 0.66 -5.18
CA PRO A 20 -1.98 0.88 -6.57
C PRO A 20 -2.22 2.36 -6.89
N ASP A 21 -2.60 3.15 -5.88
CA ASP A 21 -2.92 4.57 -6.07
C ASP A 21 -1.71 5.50 -5.89
N VAL A 22 -0.59 4.98 -5.38
CA VAL A 22 0.63 5.77 -5.16
C VAL A 22 1.81 5.02 -5.76
N PRO A 23 2.01 5.11 -7.09
CA PRO A 23 3.10 4.39 -7.75
C PRO A 23 4.47 4.77 -7.21
N GLY A 24 5.34 3.79 -7.10
CA GLY A 24 6.70 4.00 -6.63
C GLY A 24 6.88 3.97 -5.13
N CYS A 25 5.81 3.90 -4.37
CA CYS A 25 5.89 3.81 -2.92
C CYS A 25 5.76 2.33 -2.51
N VAL A 26 6.86 1.74 -2.07
CA VAL A 26 6.95 0.32 -1.73
C VAL A 26 7.70 0.13 -0.42
N ALA A 27 7.48 -1.01 0.21
CA ALA A 27 8.21 -1.38 1.42
C ALA A 27 8.38 -2.89 1.49
N VAL A 28 9.38 -3.33 2.25
CA VAL A 28 9.61 -4.75 2.54
C VAL A 28 9.88 -4.89 4.03
N GLY A 29 9.60 -6.06 4.56
CA GLY A 29 9.85 -6.36 5.97
C GLY A 29 9.84 -7.86 6.22
N ASP A 30 10.35 -8.27 7.36
CA ASP A 30 10.40 -9.68 7.73
C ASP A 30 9.07 -10.17 8.30
N THR A 31 8.28 -9.27 8.83
CA THR A 31 6.96 -9.59 9.37
C THR A 31 5.91 -8.65 8.76
N ARG A 32 4.66 -9.06 8.87
CA ARG A 32 3.57 -8.21 8.41
C ARG A 32 3.52 -6.88 9.17
N ALA A 33 3.68 -6.92 10.48
CA ALA A 33 3.68 -5.71 11.30
C ALA A 33 4.78 -4.75 10.86
N GLU A 34 5.96 -5.28 10.58
CA GLU A 34 7.10 -4.48 10.14
C GLU A 34 6.86 -3.83 8.79
N VAL A 35 6.35 -4.58 7.82
CA VAL A 35 6.09 -4.02 6.49
C VAL A 35 4.95 -3.00 6.54
N GLU A 36 3.95 -3.19 7.39
CA GLU A 36 2.87 -2.22 7.55
C GLU A 36 3.41 -0.89 8.07
N GLU A 37 4.27 -0.94 9.08
CA GLU A 37 4.87 0.27 9.64
C GLU A 37 5.77 0.98 8.64
N ARG A 38 6.60 0.24 7.95
CA ARG A 38 7.49 0.79 6.92
C ARG A 38 6.71 1.41 5.76
N MET A 39 5.62 0.78 5.35
CA MET A 39 4.79 1.31 4.28
C MET A 39 4.06 2.58 4.72
N ARG A 40 3.57 2.61 5.94
CA ARG A 40 2.92 3.80 6.50
C ARG A 40 3.88 4.98 6.51
N GLU A 41 5.11 4.73 6.94
CA GLU A 41 6.15 5.76 6.97
C GLU A 41 6.53 6.23 5.57
N ALA A 42 6.69 5.30 4.63
CA ALA A 42 7.02 5.63 3.25
C ALA A 42 5.93 6.48 2.60
N LEU A 43 4.67 6.13 2.84
CA LEU A 43 3.53 6.89 2.33
C LEU A 43 3.48 8.28 2.96
N TRP A 44 3.74 8.37 4.26
CA TRP A 44 3.74 9.65 4.95
C TRP A 44 4.76 10.61 4.32
N PHE A 45 5.99 10.16 4.13
CA PHE A 45 7.03 10.98 3.50
C PHE A 45 6.68 11.37 2.07
N HIS A 46 6.15 10.42 1.31
CA HIS A 46 5.77 10.66 -0.08
C HIS A 46 4.67 11.72 -0.19
N LEU A 47 3.65 11.61 0.64
CA LEU A 47 2.56 12.58 0.63
C LEU A 47 2.99 13.95 1.13
N GLN A 48 3.89 14.02 2.11
CA GLN A 48 4.44 15.29 2.58
C GLN A 48 5.23 15.98 1.47
N MET A 49 6.03 15.22 0.74
CA MET A 49 6.77 15.78 -0.39
C MET A 49 5.83 16.35 -1.44
N MET A 50 4.76 15.63 -1.75
CA MET A 50 3.77 16.11 -2.72
C MET A 50 3.12 17.40 -2.26
N ARG A 51 2.79 17.53 -0.98
CA ARG A 51 2.22 18.77 -0.43
C ARG A 51 3.18 19.93 -0.54
N GLU A 52 4.44 19.70 -0.20
CA GLU A 52 5.48 20.74 -0.26
C GLU A 52 5.70 21.24 -1.69
N GLU A 53 5.53 20.39 -2.67
CA GLU A 53 5.69 20.73 -4.07
C GLU A 53 4.37 21.17 -4.72
N ASN A 54 3.32 21.31 -3.92
CA ASN A 54 1.98 21.70 -4.39
C ASN A 54 1.42 20.76 -5.45
N LEU A 55 1.78 19.49 -5.37
CA LEU A 55 1.23 18.46 -6.23
C LEU A 55 -0.11 17.97 -5.66
N PRO A 56 -1.07 17.64 -6.53
CA PRO A 56 -2.34 17.10 -6.03
C PRO A 56 -2.12 15.76 -5.36
N LEU A 57 -2.73 15.58 -4.17
CA LEU A 57 -2.65 14.31 -3.47
C LEU A 57 -3.40 13.22 -4.24
N PRO A 58 -2.93 11.95 -4.16
CA PRO A 58 -3.61 10.87 -4.87
C PRO A 58 -5.04 10.68 -4.37
N GLU A 59 -5.95 10.44 -5.30
CA GLU A 59 -7.32 10.10 -4.97
C GLU A 59 -7.49 8.59 -5.09
N PRO A 60 -8.24 7.94 -4.19
CA PRO A 60 -8.49 6.52 -4.28
C PRO A 60 -9.23 6.17 -5.57
N GLN A 61 -8.64 5.34 -6.41
CA GLN A 61 -9.23 4.88 -7.65
C GLN A 61 -9.36 3.37 -7.72
N ASN A 62 -8.64 2.69 -6.84
CA ASN A 62 -8.61 1.24 -6.81
C ASN A 62 -9.33 0.72 -5.57
N VAL A 63 -9.99 -0.40 -5.71
CA VAL A 63 -10.69 -1.07 -4.62
C VAL A 63 -10.20 -2.50 -4.55
N ALA A 64 -9.86 -2.95 -3.34
CA ALA A 64 -9.51 -4.34 -3.11
C ALA A 64 -10.75 -5.06 -2.58
N GLU A 65 -11.06 -6.21 -3.12
CA GLU A 65 -12.29 -6.91 -2.80
C GLU A 65 -12.07 -8.41 -2.79
N TYR A 66 -12.62 -9.07 -1.79
CA TYR A 66 -12.70 -10.52 -1.76
C TYR A 66 -14.03 -10.94 -2.37
N MET A 67 -13.99 -11.95 -3.21
CA MET A 67 -15.20 -12.47 -3.84
C MET A 67 -15.34 -13.96 -3.54
N ASP A 68 -16.55 -14.38 -3.22
CA ASP A 68 -16.85 -15.79 -3.01
C ASP A 68 -17.09 -16.45 -4.36
N ILE A 69 -16.27 -17.41 -4.68
CA ILE A 69 -16.36 -18.13 -5.95
C ILE A 69 -16.82 -19.57 -5.67
N PRO A 70 -17.98 -19.96 -6.19
CA PRO A 70 -18.44 -21.33 -6.00
C PRO A 70 -17.56 -22.29 -6.81
N LEU A 71 -16.90 -23.20 -6.09
CA LEU A 71 -16.07 -24.22 -6.73
C LEU A 71 -16.82 -25.54 -6.78
N SER A 72 -16.92 -26.11 -7.97
CA SER A 72 -17.52 -27.43 -8.14
C SER A 72 -16.51 -28.50 -7.78
N ALA A 73 -16.95 -29.50 -7.07
CA ALA A 73 -16.12 -30.64 -6.70
C ALA A 73 -15.85 -31.53 -7.92
#